data_cf40e6e00cce83e0fe934f6d215ec69f
#
_entry.id   cf40e6e00cce83e0fe934f6d215ec69f
#
_cell.length_a   1.000
_cell.length_b   1.000
_cell.length_c   1.000
_cell.angle_alpha   90.00
_cell.angle_beta   90.00
_cell.angle_gamma   90.00
#
_symmetry.space_group_name_H-M   'P 1'
#
loop_
_entity.id
_entity.type
_entity.pdbx_description
1 polymer ?
#
loop_
_entity_poly.entity_id
_entity_poly.type
_entity_poly.pdbx_seq_one_letter_code
_entity_poly.pdbx_strand_id
1 'polypeptide(L)'
;SPPSPEPESTGMIRTRIDSSETTAVELDGVKDVAMRVLLGAADDMPNFSMRHFVVQPGGHTPKHAHDYEHQVIVLAGEGEADHGNETVGFHPGDVMYVEADQTHQFRNTGSEPVEFICLVPRTRGDGNPVPGS
;
A
#
# COMPACT_ATOMS: atom_id res chain seq x y z
N SER A 1 -29.49 20.29 -18.35
CA SER A 1 -28.83 21.22 -17.45
C SER A 1 -27.35 20.82 -17.31
N PRO A 2 -26.44 21.77 -17.15
CA PRO A 2 -25.07 21.42 -16.90
C PRO A 2 -24.98 20.61 -15.60
N PRO A 3 -24.03 19.66 -15.51
CA PRO A 3 -23.82 18.98 -14.24
C PRO A 3 -23.54 20.01 -13.17
N SER A 4 -24.05 19.78 -11.97
CA SER A 4 -23.72 20.63 -10.85
C SER A 4 -22.20 20.69 -10.74
N PRO A 5 -21.62 21.86 -10.52
CA PRO A 5 -20.20 21.92 -10.25
C PRO A 5 -19.89 20.98 -9.10
N GLU A 6 -18.77 20.27 -9.18
CA GLU A 6 -18.32 19.49 -8.07
C GLU A 6 -18.26 20.41 -6.84
N PRO A 7 -18.67 19.91 -5.68
CA PRO A 7 -18.57 20.72 -4.47
C PRO A 7 -17.13 21.21 -4.34
N GLU A 8 -16.97 22.49 -4.09
CA GLU A 8 -15.65 23.04 -3.82
C GLU A 8 -14.99 22.22 -2.71
N SER A 9 -13.70 21.98 -2.84
CA SER A 9 -12.94 21.29 -1.82
C SER A 9 -13.12 22.03 -0.49
N THR A 10 -13.67 21.31 0.50
CA THR A 10 -13.78 21.84 1.87
C THR A 10 -12.49 21.68 2.66
N GLY A 11 -11.41 21.19 2.00
CA GLY A 11 -10.17 20.86 2.68
C GLY A 11 -10.20 19.50 3.39
N MET A 12 -11.31 18.77 3.26
CA MET A 12 -11.43 17.43 3.86
C MET A 12 -12.15 16.50 2.90
N ILE A 13 -11.54 15.33 2.69
CA ILE A 13 -12.15 14.22 1.94
C ILE A 13 -12.37 13.07 2.93
N ARG A 14 -13.58 12.53 2.93
CA ARG A 14 -13.89 11.31 3.68
C ARG A 14 -14.24 10.20 2.71
N THR A 15 -13.51 9.09 2.79
CA THR A 15 -13.80 7.88 2.04
C THR A 15 -13.75 6.68 2.99
N ARG A 16 -14.00 5.51 2.45
CA ARG A 16 -13.93 4.26 3.21
C ARG A 16 -12.97 3.30 2.52
N ILE A 17 -12.36 2.39 3.30
CA ILE A 17 -11.45 1.39 2.75
C ILE A 17 -12.14 0.57 1.66
N ASP A 18 -13.42 0.26 1.83
CA ASP A 18 -14.21 -0.57 0.92
C ASP A 18 -15.00 0.22 -0.12
N SER A 19 -14.69 1.49 -0.34
CA SER A 19 -15.42 2.35 -1.31
C SER A 19 -15.14 1.98 -2.77
N SER A 20 -14.09 1.24 -3.04
CA SER A 20 -13.77 0.69 -4.36
C SER A 20 -13.32 -0.76 -4.21
N GLU A 21 -13.34 -1.51 -5.32
CA GLU A 21 -12.87 -2.89 -5.32
C GLU A 21 -11.36 -2.94 -5.37
N THR A 22 -10.78 -4.02 -4.82
CA THR A 22 -9.36 -4.31 -4.99
C THR A 22 -9.12 -4.86 -6.39
N THR A 23 -7.94 -4.59 -6.93
CA THR A 23 -7.48 -5.10 -8.21
C THR A 23 -6.27 -6.00 -7.97
N ALA A 24 -6.24 -7.15 -8.64
CA ALA A 24 -5.09 -8.06 -8.54
C ALA A 24 -3.82 -7.35 -8.99
N VAL A 25 -2.76 -7.48 -8.19
CA VAL A 25 -1.43 -6.97 -8.56
C VAL A 25 -0.73 -8.01 -9.42
N GLU A 26 -0.50 -7.65 -10.69
CA GLU A 26 0.11 -8.54 -11.68
C GLU A 26 1.50 -8.04 -12.02
N LEU A 27 2.45 -8.39 -11.16
CA LEU A 27 3.88 -8.08 -11.33
C LEU A 27 4.69 -9.33 -11.06
N ASP A 28 5.87 -9.41 -11.67
CA ASP A 28 6.82 -10.48 -11.41
C ASP A 28 7.14 -10.53 -9.91
N GLY A 29 7.13 -11.75 -9.37
CA GLY A 29 7.43 -11.97 -7.96
C GLY A 29 6.28 -11.70 -7.00
N VAL A 30 5.09 -11.37 -7.49
CA VAL A 30 3.87 -11.20 -6.68
C VAL A 30 3.04 -12.48 -6.74
N LYS A 31 2.47 -12.85 -5.61
CA LYS A 31 1.55 -13.98 -5.53
C LYS A 31 0.36 -13.62 -4.66
N ASP A 32 -0.85 -13.73 -5.24
CA ASP A 32 -2.13 -13.61 -4.53
C ASP A 32 -2.25 -12.31 -3.71
N VAL A 33 -1.89 -11.20 -4.32
CA VAL A 33 -2.00 -9.85 -3.75
C VAL A 33 -3.01 -9.04 -4.55
N ALA A 34 -3.89 -8.34 -3.86
CA ALA A 34 -4.78 -7.37 -4.44
C ALA A 34 -4.59 -6.01 -3.75
N MET A 35 -4.87 -4.93 -4.46
CA MET A 35 -4.62 -3.58 -3.97
C MET A 35 -5.73 -2.63 -4.42
N ARG A 36 -5.96 -1.59 -3.63
CA ARG A 36 -6.71 -0.41 -4.03
C ARG A 36 -6.02 0.85 -3.52
N VAL A 37 -6.12 1.94 -4.29
CA VAL A 37 -5.65 3.25 -3.84
C VAL A 37 -6.81 3.92 -3.12
N LEU A 38 -6.61 4.29 -1.86
CA LEU A 38 -7.63 4.97 -1.06
C LEU A 38 -7.62 6.47 -1.31
N LEU A 39 -6.45 7.08 -1.24
CA LEU A 39 -6.21 8.48 -1.54
C LEU A 39 -4.88 8.57 -2.28
N GLY A 40 -4.91 9.09 -3.50
CA GLY A 40 -3.70 9.11 -4.31
C GLY A 40 -3.78 10.13 -5.44
N ALA A 41 -3.11 9.82 -6.55
CA ALA A 41 -3.01 10.71 -7.70
C ALA A 41 -4.36 11.15 -8.25
N ALA A 42 -5.32 10.23 -8.31
CA ALA A 42 -6.66 10.53 -8.82
C ALA A 42 -7.43 11.52 -7.93
N ASP A 43 -7.00 11.68 -6.68
CA ASP A 43 -7.60 12.59 -5.71
C ASP A 43 -6.75 13.85 -5.53
N ASP A 44 -5.74 14.05 -6.37
CA ASP A 44 -4.81 15.19 -6.32
C ASP A 44 -4.04 15.31 -5.01
N MET A 45 -3.66 14.17 -4.41
CA MET A 45 -2.85 14.19 -3.20
C MET A 45 -1.45 14.74 -3.49
N PRO A 46 -1.00 15.79 -2.77
CA PRO A 46 0.23 16.48 -3.16
C PRO A 46 1.52 15.77 -2.74
N ASN A 47 1.55 15.07 -1.62
CA ASN A 47 2.80 14.60 -1.04
C ASN A 47 2.88 13.10 -0.84
N PHE A 48 1.79 12.45 -0.45
CA PHE A 48 1.78 11.00 -0.21
C PHE A 48 0.44 10.39 -0.60
N SER A 49 0.47 9.08 -0.82
CA SER A 49 -0.70 8.28 -1.17
C SER A 49 -0.91 7.19 -0.14
N MET A 50 -2.17 6.80 0.03
CA MET A 50 -2.57 5.74 0.94
C MET A 50 -3.16 4.60 0.12
N ARG A 51 -2.57 3.40 0.26
CA ARG A 51 -2.99 2.19 -0.46
C ARG A 51 -3.38 1.11 0.54
N HIS A 52 -4.35 0.30 0.17
CA HIS A 52 -4.80 -0.86 0.94
C HIS A 52 -4.44 -2.12 0.19
N PHE A 53 -3.73 -3.01 0.85
CA PHE A 53 -3.31 -4.29 0.28
C PHE A 53 -4.00 -5.44 1.00
N VAL A 54 -4.34 -6.46 0.23
CA VAL A 54 -4.86 -7.72 0.73
C VAL A 54 -3.97 -8.84 0.18
N VAL A 55 -3.38 -9.62 1.07
CA VAL A 55 -2.50 -10.74 0.71
C VAL A 55 -3.13 -12.03 1.21
N GLN A 56 -3.47 -12.93 0.30
CA GLN A 56 -4.08 -14.21 0.66
C GLN A 56 -3.06 -15.14 1.35
N PRO A 57 -3.52 -16.15 2.12
CA PRO A 57 -2.61 -17.13 2.72
C PRO A 57 -1.67 -17.74 1.69
N GLY A 58 -0.39 -17.76 2.00
CA GLY A 58 0.66 -18.23 1.08
C GLY A 58 1.10 -17.20 0.05
N GLY A 59 0.41 -16.05 -0.01
CA GLY A 59 0.75 -14.97 -0.92
C GLY A 59 1.88 -14.07 -0.39
N HIS A 60 2.42 -13.25 -1.29
CA HIS A 60 3.50 -12.35 -0.95
C HIS A 60 3.64 -11.22 -1.97
N THR A 61 4.13 -10.08 -1.50
CA THR A 61 4.53 -8.97 -2.36
C THR A 61 5.86 -9.28 -3.05
N PRO A 62 6.27 -8.50 -4.06
CA PRO A 62 7.56 -8.75 -4.69
C PRO A 62 8.70 -8.46 -3.70
N LYS A 63 9.79 -9.21 -3.84
CA LYS A 63 11.01 -8.95 -3.11
C LYS A 63 11.84 -7.96 -3.92
N HIS A 64 11.78 -6.69 -3.53
CA HIS A 64 12.39 -5.62 -4.32
C HIS A 64 12.89 -4.47 -3.43
N ALA A 65 13.66 -3.59 -4.03
CA ALA A 65 14.08 -2.33 -3.47
C ALA A 65 13.71 -1.20 -4.44
N HIS A 66 13.42 -0.02 -3.91
CA HIS A 66 13.14 1.17 -4.70
C HIS A 66 13.53 2.44 -3.93
N ASP A 67 13.60 3.55 -4.64
CA ASP A 67 14.14 4.81 -4.13
C ASP A 67 13.12 5.66 -3.34
N TYR A 68 12.12 5.01 -2.74
CA TYR A 68 11.16 5.67 -1.86
C TYR A 68 10.81 4.74 -0.69
N GLU A 69 10.41 5.36 0.41
CA GLU A 69 10.06 4.67 1.65
C GLU A 69 8.60 4.23 1.70
N HIS A 70 8.29 3.36 2.65
CA HIS A 70 6.93 2.98 3.01
C HIS A 70 6.71 3.15 4.51
N GLN A 71 5.48 3.50 4.88
CA GLN A 71 4.97 3.31 6.24
C GLN A 71 3.75 2.42 6.16
N VAL A 72 3.71 1.39 6.99
CA VAL A 72 2.70 0.34 6.93
C VAL A 72 2.04 0.17 8.29
N ILE A 73 0.71 0.06 8.29
CA ILE A 73 -0.03 -0.40 9.46
C ILE A 73 -0.81 -1.67 9.10
N VAL A 74 -0.65 -2.71 9.89
CA VAL A 74 -1.34 -3.99 9.71
C VAL A 74 -2.72 -3.90 10.34
N LEU A 75 -3.75 -4.19 9.55
CA LEU A 75 -5.15 -4.18 9.97
C LEU A 75 -5.66 -5.57 10.33
N ALA A 76 -5.21 -6.59 9.62
CA ALA A 76 -5.71 -7.96 9.78
C ALA A 76 -4.65 -8.97 9.34
N GLY A 77 -4.73 -10.16 9.91
CA GLY A 77 -3.87 -11.29 9.54
C GLY A 77 -2.48 -11.22 10.16
N GLU A 78 -1.74 -12.31 9.99
CA GLU A 78 -0.38 -12.46 10.50
C GLU A 78 0.57 -12.83 9.38
N GLY A 79 1.78 -12.34 9.46
CA GLY A 79 2.79 -12.65 8.45
C GLY A 79 4.18 -12.30 8.89
N GLU A 80 5.06 -12.30 7.91
CA GLU A 80 6.46 -11.93 8.11
C GLU A 80 6.88 -10.93 7.05
N ALA A 81 7.65 -9.93 7.47
CA ALA A 81 8.26 -8.95 6.60
C ALA A 81 9.76 -9.20 6.55
N ASP A 82 10.29 -9.35 5.34
CA ASP A 82 11.72 -9.45 5.12
C ASP A 82 12.28 -8.04 4.84
N HIS A 83 13.42 -7.72 5.45
CA HIS A 83 14.09 -6.45 5.34
C HIS A 83 15.61 -6.71 5.31
N GLY A 84 16.20 -6.62 4.13
CA GLY A 84 17.59 -7.05 3.96
C GLY A 84 17.75 -8.52 4.34
N ASN A 85 18.59 -8.80 5.33
CA ASN A 85 18.83 -10.16 5.85
C ASN A 85 17.98 -10.50 7.08
N GLU A 86 17.10 -9.59 7.49
CA GLU A 86 16.27 -9.76 8.68
C GLU A 86 14.85 -10.12 8.31
N THR A 87 14.19 -10.86 9.19
CA THR A 87 12.77 -11.19 9.08
C THR A 87 12.08 -10.80 10.38
N VAL A 88 10.98 -10.07 10.27
CA VAL A 88 10.20 -9.59 11.41
C VAL A 88 8.78 -10.11 11.26
N GLY A 89 8.27 -10.78 12.29
CA GLY A 89 6.86 -11.17 12.33
C GLY A 89 5.96 -9.95 12.60
N PHE A 90 4.76 -9.96 12.01
CA PHE A 90 3.79 -8.90 12.25
C PHE A 90 2.40 -9.43 12.53
N HIS A 91 1.61 -8.62 13.26
CA HIS A 91 0.24 -8.89 13.68
C HIS A 91 -0.60 -7.63 13.49
N PRO A 92 -1.93 -7.74 13.57
CA PRO A 92 -2.78 -6.55 13.55
C PRO A 92 -2.37 -5.53 14.62
N GLY A 93 -2.30 -4.27 14.20
CA GLY A 93 -1.86 -3.17 15.07
C GLY A 93 -0.38 -2.84 14.98
N ASP A 94 0.41 -3.68 14.33
CA ASP A 94 1.84 -3.37 14.12
C ASP A 94 2.00 -2.26 13.08
N VAL A 95 2.97 -1.40 13.33
CA VAL A 95 3.34 -0.30 12.44
C VAL A 95 4.79 -0.49 12.03
N MET A 96 5.07 -0.41 10.73
CA MET A 96 6.40 -0.66 10.19
C MET A 96 6.84 0.48 9.29
N TYR A 97 8.13 0.78 9.33
CA TYR A 97 8.80 1.69 8.42
C TYR A 97 9.79 0.90 7.55
N VAL A 98 9.69 1.09 6.23
CA VAL A 98 10.62 0.48 5.28
C VAL A 98 11.37 1.62 4.61
N GLU A 99 12.67 1.73 4.87
CA GLU A 99 13.49 2.79 4.26
C GLU A 99 13.66 2.60 2.76
N ALA A 100 13.91 3.72 2.08
CA ALA A 100 14.29 3.71 0.67
C ALA A 100 15.53 2.84 0.46
N ASP A 101 15.60 2.20 -0.70
CA ASP A 101 16.72 1.37 -1.16
C ASP A 101 16.98 0.09 -0.37
N GLN A 102 16.10 -0.25 0.58
CA GLN A 102 16.17 -1.51 1.29
C GLN A 102 15.33 -2.58 0.60
N THR A 103 15.93 -3.74 0.35
CA THR A 103 15.21 -4.90 -0.16
C THR A 103 14.20 -5.36 0.89
N HIS A 104 12.95 -5.49 0.47
CA HIS A 104 11.86 -5.88 1.38
C HIS A 104 10.82 -6.74 0.68
N GLN A 105 10.07 -7.50 1.48
CA GLN A 105 8.96 -8.33 1.02
C GLN A 105 8.02 -8.58 2.19
N PHE A 106 6.71 -8.53 1.93
CA PHE A 106 5.69 -8.91 2.91
C PHE A 106 5.09 -10.24 2.50
N ARG A 107 5.01 -11.18 3.43
CA ARG A 107 4.50 -12.55 3.20
C ARG A 107 3.40 -12.87 4.20
N ASN A 108 2.33 -13.49 3.71
CA ASN A 108 1.28 -14.02 4.58
C ASN A 108 1.68 -15.44 4.99
N THR A 109 2.01 -15.63 6.24
CA THR A 109 2.40 -16.92 6.83
C THR A 109 1.30 -17.52 7.70
N GLY A 110 0.15 -16.85 7.77
CA GLY A 110 -1.01 -17.30 8.54
C GLY A 110 -2.05 -18.02 7.69
N SER A 111 -3.22 -18.23 8.28
CA SER A 111 -4.35 -18.93 7.65
C SER A 111 -5.45 -17.98 7.18
N GLU A 112 -5.38 -16.71 7.53
CA GLU A 112 -6.35 -15.68 7.16
C GLU A 112 -5.71 -14.64 6.24
N PRO A 113 -6.49 -13.89 5.46
CA PRO A 113 -5.94 -12.81 4.66
C PRO A 113 -5.22 -11.77 5.52
N VAL A 114 -4.09 -11.30 5.04
CA VAL A 114 -3.37 -10.15 5.62
C VAL A 114 -3.89 -8.90 4.92
N GLU A 115 -4.23 -7.88 5.71
CA GLU A 115 -4.59 -6.57 5.20
C GLU A 115 -3.71 -5.52 5.84
N PHE A 116 -3.17 -4.63 5.03
CA PHE A 116 -2.39 -3.51 5.55
C PHE A 116 -2.61 -2.25 4.71
N ILE A 117 -2.42 -1.12 5.38
CA ILE A 117 -2.37 0.20 4.75
C ILE A 117 -0.90 0.55 4.54
N CYS A 118 -0.57 0.99 3.34
CA CYS A 118 0.78 1.40 2.98
C CYS A 118 0.76 2.85 2.51
N LEU A 119 1.51 3.70 3.18
CA LEU A 119 1.74 5.07 2.75
C LEU A 119 3.01 5.12 1.91
N VAL A 120 2.93 5.80 0.77
CA VAL A 120 4.07 6.05 -0.11
C VAL A 120 4.10 7.52 -0.50
N PRO A 121 5.29 8.08 -0.78
CA PRO A 121 5.34 9.42 -1.35
C PRO A 121 4.74 9.42 -2.77
N ARG A 122 4.29 10.57 -3.22
CA ARG A 122 3.76 10.74 -4.58
C ARG A 122 4.88 10.75 -5.64
N THR A 123 6.08 11.12 -5.24
CA THR A 123 7.23 11.21 -6.15
C THR A 123 8.41 10.45 -5.59
N ARG A 124 9.19 9.87 -6.50
CA ARG A 124 10.47 9.23 -6.21
C ARG A 124 11.53 10.27 -5.88
N GLY A 125 12.70 9.81 -5.41
CA GLY A 125 13.86 10.67 -5.18
C GLY A 125 14.34 11.41 -6.43
N ASP A 126 14.05 10.88 -7.63
CA ASP A 126 14.38 11.51 -8.91
C ASP A 126 13.30 12.48 -9.41
N GLY A 127 12.21 12.68 -8.66
CA GLY A 127 11.11 13.55 -9.01
C GLY A 127 10.02 12.92 -9.87
N ASN A 128 10.20 11.67 -10.31
CA ASN A 128 9.18 10.96 -11.09
C ASN A 128 8.07 10.43 -10.18
N PRO A 129 6.84 10.26 -10.71
CA PRO A 129 5.76 9.69 -9.92
C PRO A 129 6.07 8.28 -9.42
N VAL A 130 5.65 7.97 -8.20
CA VAL A 130 5.69 6.62 -7.67
C VAL A 130 4.60 5.79 -8.35
N PRO A 131 4.92 4.62 -8.92
CA PRO A 131 3.92 3.77 -9.55
C PRO A 131 2.82 3.35 -8.58
N GLY A 132 1.56 3.45 -9.02
CA GLY A 132 0.41 3.06 -8.20
C GLY A 132 0.13 3.99 -7.03
N SER A 133 0.64 5.19 -7.06
CA SER A 133 0.39 6.17 -6.00
C SER A 133 -0.83 7.06 -6.24
#